data_407dc0c53f0c1b26b8082b116e151620
#
_entry.id   407dc0c53f0c1b26b8082b116e151620
#
_cell.length_a   1.000
_cell.length_b   1.000
_cell.length_c   1.000
_cell.angle_alpha   90.00
_cell.angle_beta   90.00
_cell.angle_gamma   90.00
#
_symmetry.space_group_name_H-M   'P 1'
#
loop_
_entity.id
_entity.type
_entity.pdbx_description
1 polymer ?
#
loop_
_entity_poly.entity_id
_entity_poly.type
_entity_poly.pdbx_seq_one_letter_code
_entity_poly.pdbx_strand_id
1 'polypeptide(L)'
;MHMGRVLDDKAPNYLKQAIGWSYHAPSAGHDGIQLALGLSFRSGKDFLFPYYRDLTTCLAAGLTPEDIILNGISKATDPASGGRHMSNHFAKPSIGIQNVSSLTGNHAQHATGLARAVKNYDSDAIVFCSQGESSLSEGYCYEAIIGADREQLPVIFVVQDNGYGISVPKKDQSAN
;
A
#
# COMPACT_ATOMS: atom_id res chain seq x y z
N MET A 1 -11.41 -5.54 -9.79
CA MET A 1 -12.29 -4.39 -9.53
C MET A 1 -13.56 -4.77 -8.76
N HIS A 2 -14.49 -5.62 -9.30
CA HIS A 2 -15.72 -5.93 -8.59
C HIS A 2 -15.52 -6.49 -7.17
N MET A 3 -14.59 -7.43 -6.99
CA MET A 3 -14.26 -8.00 -5.67
C MET A 3 -13.81 -6.92 -4.67
N GLY A 4 -12.94 -6.00 -5.10
CA GLY A 4 -12.50 -4.88 -4.24
C GLY A 4 -13.67 -4.02 -3.78
N ARG A 5 -14.59 -3.67 -4.70
CA ARG A 5 -15.80 -2.92 -4.36
C ARG A 5 -16.70 -3.64 -3.35
N VAL A 6 -16.91 -4.95 -3.54
CA VAL A 6 -17.71 -5.75 -2.60
C VAL A 6 -17.08 -5.76 -1.20
N LEU A 7 -15.75 -5.85 -1.09
CA LEU A 7 -15.04 -5.80 0.19
C LEU A 7 -15.13 -4.42 0.83
N ASP A 8 -14.91 -3.36 0.05
CA ASP A 8 -15.08 -1.97 0.50
C ASP A 8 -16.50 -1.71 1.05
N ASP A 9 -17.52 -2.16 0.33
CA ASP A 9 -18.93 -1.98 0.73
C ASP A 9 -19.29 -2.76 2.01
N LYS A 10 -18.62 -3.89 2.26
CA LYS A 10 -18.87 -4.74 3.45
C LYS A 10 -18.11 -4.26 4.70
N ALA A 11 -16.96 -3.61 4.56
CA ALA A 11 -16.12 -3.19 5.67
C ALA A 11 -16.86 -2.39 6.76
N PRO A 12 -17.73 -1.40 6.43
CA PRO A 12 -18.48 -0.66 7.43
C PRO A 12 -19.46 -1.53 8.27
N ASN A 13 -19.90 -2.67 7.73
CA ASN A 13 -20.80 -3.57 8.47
C ASN A 13 -20.07 -4.31 9.58
N TYR A 14 -18.79 -4.69 9.37
CA TYR A 14 -17.97 -5.28 10.42
C TYR A 14 -17.71 -4.29 11.54
N LEU A 15 -17.42 -3.01 11.19
CA LEU A 15 -17.24 -1.95 12.17
C LEU A 15 -18.53 -1.73 13.01
N LYS A 16 -19.69 -1.63 12.37
CA LYS A 16 -20.99 -1.45 13.06
C LYS A 16 -21.33 -2.61 14.00
N GLN A 17 -20.88 -3.81 13.70
CA GLN A 17 -21.07 -5.00 14.52
C GLN A 17 -19.99 -5.18 15.59
N ALA A 18 -19.03 -4.25 15.71
CA ALA A 18 -17.89 -4.32 16.60
C ALA A 18 -17.05 -5.62 16.44
N ILE A 19 -16.97 -6.16 15.21
CA ILE A 19 -16.23 -7.39 14.90
C ILE A 19 -14.79 -7.08 14.44
N GLY A 20 -14.53 -5.83 14.07
CA GLY A 20 -13.23 -5.39 13.56
C GLY A 20 -13.40 -4.22 12.57
N TRP A 21 -12.43 -4.10 11.66
CA TRP A 21 -12.37 -3.05 10.66
C TRP A 21 -12.36 -1.63 11.26
N SER A 22 -11.51 -1.46 12.26
CA SER A 22 -11.38 -0.19 13.01
C SER A 22 -10.96 1.01 12.16
N TYR A 23 -10.42 0.76 10.97
CA TYR A 23 -10.04 1.78 9.99
C TYR A 23 -10.45 1.31 8.60
N HIS A 24 -11.05 2.19 7.81
CA HIS A 24 -11.42 1.89 6.43
C HIS A 24 -11.19 3.09 5.53
N ALA A 25 -10.50 2.85 4.43
CA ALA A 25 -10.28 3.82 3.37
C ALA A 25 -10.56 3.12 2.02
N PRO A 26 -11.70 3.41 1.39
CA PRO A 26 -12.12 2.72 0.18
C PRO A 26 -11.18 3.01 -0.99
N SER A 27 -11.03 2.02 -1.87
CA SER A 27 -10.27 2.12 -3.12
C SER A 27 -11.04 2.79 -4.26
N ALA A 28 -12.30 3.12 -4.01
CA ALA A 28 -13.20 3.69 -5.00
C ALA A 28 -12.63 4.89 -5.74
N GLY A 29 -12.66 4.85 -7.08
CA GLY A 29 -12.10 5.86 -7.96
C GLY A 29 -10.68 5.58 -8.42
N HIS A 30 -9.90 4.79 -7.68
CA HIS A 30 -8.54 4.37 -8.04
C HIS A 30 -8.48 2.97 -8.65
N ASP A 31 -9.57 2.22 -8.64
CA ASP A 31 -9.63 0.78 -8.99
C ASP A 31 -9.00 0.42 -10.32
N GLY A 32 -9.15 1.27 -11.34
CA GLY A 32 -8.62 0.99 -12.68
C GLY A 32 -7.10 0.93 -12.71
N ILE A 33 -6.45 1.95 -12.17
CA ILE A 33 -4.98 2.01 -12.11
C ILE A 33 -4.43 0.99 -11.11
N GLN A 34 -5.12 0.78 -10.00
CA GLN A 34 -4.75 -0.24 -9.02
C GLN A 34 -4.78 -1.64 -9.62
N LEU A 35 -5.79 -1.96 -10.44
CA LEU A 35 -5.85 -3.24 -11.15
C LEU A 35 -4.66 -3.39 -12.11
N ALA A 36 -4.38 -2.36 -12.91
CA ALA A 36 -3.26 -2.37 -13.85
C ALA A 36 -1.91 -2.58 -13.13
N LEU A 37 -1.70 -1.87 -12.02
CA LEU A 37 -0.50 -2.00 -11.19
C LEU A 37 -0.36 -3.43 -10.64
N GLY A 38 -1.42 -3.97 -10.02
CA GLY A 38 -1.38 -5.31 -9.45
C GLY A 38 -1.18 -6.42 -10.49
N LEU A 39 -1.72 -6.25 -11.73
CA LEU A 39 -1.49 -7.17 -12.84
C LEU A 39 -0.07 -7.06 -13.44
N SER A 40 0.59 -5.92 -13.26
CA SER A 40 1.99 -5.73 -13.68
C SER A 40 2.99 -6.26 -12.66
N PHE A 41 2.55 -6.50 -11.44
CA PHE A 41 3.38 -7.00 -10.35
C PHE A 41 3.70 -8.49 -10.54
N ARG A 42 4.97 -8.85 -10.50
CA ARG A 42 5.44 -10.23 -10.60
C ARG A 42 5.54 -10.83 -9.19
N SER A 43 4.48 -11.51 -8.77
CA SER A 43 4.39 -12.15 -7.46
C SER A 43 5.57 -13.09 -7.20
N GLY A 44 6.18 -12.99 -6.02
CA GLY A 44 7.37 -13.75 -5.63
C GLY A 44 8.68 -13.27 -6.24
N LYS A 45 8.67 -12.22 -7.06
CA LYS A 45 9.85 -11.62 -7.68
C LYS A 45 9.98 -10.14 -7.35
N ASP A 46 8.94 -9.37 -7.61
CA ASP A 46 8.88 -7.94 -7.30
C ASP A 46 8.48 -7.71 -5.84
N PHE A 47 8.63 -6.48 -5.38
CA PHE A 47 8.28 -6.08 -4.03
C PHE A 47 7.26 -4.94 -4.07
N LEU A 48 6.20 -5.06 -3.27
CA LEU A 48 5.17 -4.04 -3.12
C LEU A 48 5.14 -3.55 -1.67
N PHE A 49 5.30 -2.26 -1.47
CA PHE A 49 4.98 -1.55 -0.24
C PHE A 49 3.64 -0.87 -0.44
N PRO A 50 2.54 -1.50 -0.02
CA PRO A 50 1.20 -1.02 -0.33
C PRO A 50 0.82 0.16 0.54
N TYR A 51 -0.12 0.94 0.04
CA TYR A 51 -0.83 1.97 0.78
C TYR A 51 -2.17 1.40 1.29
N TYR A 52 -2.72 1.91 2.35
CA TYR A 52 -3.95 1.38 2.95
C TYR A 52 -5.16 1.42 1.99
N ARG A 53 -5.07 2.21 0.91
CA ARG A 53 -6.10 2.28 -0.13
C ARG A 53 -5.89 1.27 -1.27
N ASP A 54 -4.82 0.52 -1.25
CA ASP A 54 -4.38 -0.38 -2.34
C ASP A 54 -5.12 -1.73 -2.40
N LEU A 55 -6.36 -1.78 -1.95
CA LEU A 55 -7.14 -3.02 -1.91
C LEU A 55 -7.14 -3.76 -3.26
N THR A 56 -7.46 -3.04 -4.35
CA THR A 56 -7.53 -3.65 -5.68
C THR A 56 -6.14 -4.02 -6.21
N THR A 57 -5.10 -3.23 -5.92
CA THR A 57 -3.70 -3.59 -6.23
C THR A 57 -3.32 -4.90 -5.55
N CYS A 58 -3.56 -5.00 -4.25
CA CYS A 58 -3.19 -6.17 -3.45
C CYS A 58 -3.93 -7.45 -3.89
N LEU A 59 -5.24 -7.34 -4.20
CA LEU A 59 -6.02 -8.45 -4.75
C LEU A 59 -5.45 -8.91 -6.10
N ALA A 60 -5.15 -7.97 -7.00
CA ALA A 60 -4.59 -8.30 -8.31
C ALA A 60 -3.17 -8.86 -8.23
N ALA A 61 -2.39 -8.45 -7.23
CA ALA A 61 -1.05 -8.95 -6.94
C ALA A 61 -1.04 -10.35 -6.28
N GLY A 62 -2.19 -10.85 -5.79
CA GLY A 62 -2.32 -12.21 -5.28
C GLY A 62 -2.76 -12.37 -3.84
N LEU A 63 -3.19 -11.30 -3.14
CA LEU A 63 -3.94 -11.45 -1.91
C LEU A 63 -5.33 -12.04 -2.21
N THR A 64 -5.79 -12.92 -1.33
CA THR A 64 -7.15 -13.46 -1.43
C THR A 64 -8.14 -12.57 -0.67
N PRO A 65 -9.44 -12.63 -1.00
CA PRO A 65 -10.48 -11.98 -0.21
C PRO A 65 -10.46 -12.43 1.26
N GLU A 66 -10.09 -13.68 1.52
CA GLU A 66 -9.93 -14.21 2.87
C GLU A 66 -8.80 -13.50 3.62
N ASP A 67 -7.61 -13.33 3.00
CA ASP A 67 -6.49 -12.58 3.60
C ASP A 67 -6.93 -11.17 4.03
N ILE A 68 -7.69 -10.48 3.17
CA ILE A 68 -8.20 -9.14 3.44
C ILE A 68 -9.18 -9.13 4.63
N ILE A 69 -10.10 -10.10 4.68
CA ILE A 69 -11.07 -10.19 5.77
C ILE A 69 -10.36 -10.54 7.09
N LEU A 70 -9.41 -11.49 7.08
CA LEU A 70 -8.65 -11.86 8.26
C LEU A 70 -7.87 -10.67 8.86
N ASN A 71 -7.28 -9.83 8.00
CA ASN A 71 -6.66 -8.56 8.43
C ASN A 71 -7.73 -7.61 8.99
N GLY A 72 -8.84 -7.41 8.28
CA GLY A 72 -9.91 -6.50 8.68
C GLY A 72 -10.50 -6.82 10.06
N ILE A 73 -10.63 -8.10 10.40
CA ILE A 73 -11.19 -8.56 11.68
C ILE A 73 -10.12 -9.03 12.69
N SER A 74 -8.86 -8.69 12.45
CA SER A 74 -7.72 -8.90 13.37
C SER A 74 -7.57 -10.35 13.84
N LYS A 75 -7.63 -11.31 12.91
CA LYS A 75 -7.45 -12.73 13.24
C LYS A 75 -5.98 -13.11 13.37
N ALA A 76 -5.68 -14.09 14.24
CA ALA A 76 -4.31 -14.60 14.41
C ALA A 76 -3.73 -15.25 13.14
N THR A 77 -4.59 -15.65 12.21
CA THR A 77 -4.22 -16.20 10.89
C THR A 77 -4.06 -15.14 9.80
N ASP A 78 -4.21 -13.85 10.13
CA ASP A 78 -3.93 -12.75 9.21
C ASP A 78 -2.48 -12.82 8.70
N PRO A 79 -2.25 -12.93 7.39
CA PRO A 79 -0.88 -13.06 6.84
C PRO A 79 -0.05 -11.78 6.98
N ALA A 80 -0.71 -10.63 7.20
CA ALA A 80 -0.01 -9.36 7.33
C ALA A 80 0.68 -9.21 8.68
N SER A 81 0.01 -9.56 9.78
CA SER A 81 0.51 -9.25 11.12
C SER A 81 0.09 -10.22 12.21
N GLY A 82 -0.67 -11.28 11.87
CA GLY A 82 -1.29 -12.14 12.88
C GLY A 82 -2.28 -11.37 13.77
N GLY A 83 -3.04 -10.47 13.15
CA GLY A 83 -4.09 -9.68 13.81
C GLY A 83 -3.60 -8.51 14.67
N ARG A 84 -2.31 -8.13 14.56
CA ARG A 84 -1.70 -7.06 15.39
C ARG A 84 -1.69 -5.68 14.73
N HIS A 85 -1.96 -5.62 13.43
CA HIS A 85 -1.98 -4.37 12.66
C HIS A 85 -3.41 -3.88 12.45
N MET A 86 -3.54 -2.59 12.10
CA MET A 86 -4.83 -2.02 11.69
C MET A 86 -5.33 -2.69 10.41
N SER A 87 -6.65 -2.71 10.24
CA SER A 87 -7.27 -3.08 8.96
C SER A 87 -6.74 -2.23 7.80
N ASN A 88 -6.79 -2.76 6.60
CA ASN A 88 -6.25 -2.17 5.39
C ASN A 88 -4.72 -1.98 5.35
N HIS A 89 -3.99 -2.57 6.29
CA HIS A 89 -2.52 -2.64 6.22
C HIS A 89 -2.14 -4.02 5.68
N PHE A 90 -2.22 -4.12 4.37
CA PHE A 90 -2.04 -5.38 3.64
C PHE A 90 -0.59 -5.82 3.62
N ALA A 91 -0.32 -7.09 3.86
CA ALA A 91 0.98 -7.70 3.61
C ALA A 91 0.85 -9.20 3.39
N LYS A 92 1.76 -9.74 2.59
CA LYS A 92 1.99 -11.18 2.40
C LYS A 92 3.41 -11.35 1.88
N PRO A 93 4.42 -11.36 2.76
CA PRO A 93 5.82 -11.38 2.35
C PRO A 93 6.19 -12.55 1.45
N SER A 94 5.51 -13.70 1.58
CA SER A 94 5.73 -14.87 0.74
C SER A 94 5.49 -14.65 -0.76
N ILE A 95 4.75 -13.59 -1.12
CA ILE A 95 4.50 -13.21 -2.52
C ILE A 95 5.08 -11.84 -2.87
N GLY A 96 5.88 -11.24 -1.96
CA GLY A 96 6.53 -9.95 -2.20
C GLY A 96 5.76 -8.72 -1.70
N ILE A 97 4.58 -8.87 -1.09
CA ILE A 97 3.83 -7.75 -0.50
C ILE A 97 4.33 -7.51 0.92
N GLN A 98 5.02 -6.38 1.11
CA GLN A 98 5.72 -6.05 2.34
C GLN A 98 4.81 -5.43 3.40
N ASN A 99 5.14 -5.65 4.66
CA ASN A 99 4.46 -4.98 5.76
C ASN A 99 4.87 -3.52 5.83
N VAL A 100 3.91 -2.64 6.09
CA VAL A 100 4.12 -1.20 6.19
C VAL A 100 3.62 -0.66 7.51
N SER A 101 4.25 0.41 7.99
CA SER A 101 3.81 1.14 9.17
C SER A 101 2.56 1.99 8.87
N SER A 102 1.77 2.28 9.90
CA SER A 102 0.67 3.26 9.83
C SER A 102 1.17 4.71 9.76
N LEU A 103 2.45 4.96 10.04
CA LEU A 103 3.06 6.28 9.93
C LEU A 103 3.11 6.70 8.46
N THR A 104 2.44 7.81 8.17
CA THR A 104 2.24 8.33 6.82
C THR A 104 3.55 8.46 6.05
N GLY A 105 3.67 7.76 4.93
CA GLY A 105 4.81 7.86 4.00
C GLY A 105 6.12 7.22 4.45
N ASN A 106 6.22 6.73 5.68
CA ASN A 106 7.48 6.20 6.23
C ASN A 106 8.02 4.98 5.45
N HIS A 107 7.16 4.21 4.82
CA HIS A 107 7.55 3.05 4.01
C HIS A 107 8.31 3.43 2.71
N ALA A 108 8.31 4.71 2.31
CA ALA A 108 9.10 5.16 1.17
C ALA A 108 10.60 4.93 1.38
N GLN A 109 11.12 5.16 2.59
CA GLN A 109 12.52 4.88 2.92
C GLN A 109 12.82 3.38 2.93
N HIS A 110 11.89 2.56 3.43
CA HIS A 110 12.04 1.09 3.41
C HIS A 110 12.06 0.57 1.97
N ALA A 111 11.17 1.08 1.11
CA ALA A 111 11.14 0.73 -0.31
C ALA A 111 12.44 1.12 -1.03
N THR A 112 12.96 2.32 -0.76
CA THR A 112 14.23 2.79 -1.31
C THR A 112 15.41 1.93 -0.83
N GLY A 113 15.42 1.55 0.46
CA GLY A 113 16.43 0.64 1.01
C GLY A 113 16.41 -0.74 0.35
N LEU A 114 15.21 -1.30 0.13
CA LEU A 114 15.06 -2.57 -0.56
C LEU A 114 15.46 -2.47 -2.04
N ALA A 115 15.10 -1.39 -2.72
CA ALA A 115 15.50 -1.15 -4.10
C ALA A 115 17.03 -1.06 -4.26
N ARG A 116 17.73 -0.48 -3.28
CA ARG A 116 19.20 -0.48 -3.23
C ARG A 116 19.73 -1.91 -3.12
N ALA A 117 19.12 -2.76 -2.28
CA ALA A 117 19.52 -4.16 -2.20
C ALA A 117 19.27 -4.89 -3.52
N VAL A 118 18.10 -4.71 -4.14
CA VAL A 118 17.77 -5.27 -5.48
C VAL A 118 18.87 -4.93 -6.48
N LYS A 119 19.26 -3.65 -6.56
CA LYS A 119 20.34 -3.20 -7.46
C LYS A 119 21.70 -3.83 -7.13
N ASN A 120 22.05 -3.90 -5.85
CA ASN A 120 23.34 -4.43 -5.40
C ASN A 120 23.49 -5.94 -5.63
N TYR A 121 22.38 -6.67 -5.63
CA TYR A 121 22.37 -8.12 -5.91
C TYR A 121 22.10 -8.46 -7.39
N ASP A 122 22.17 -7.45 -8.29
CA ASP A 122 21.95 -7.60 -9.74
C ASP A 122 20.64 -8.32 -10.08
N SER A 123 19.60 -8.01 -9.33
CA SER A 123 18.26 -8.55 -9.55
C SER A 123 17.48 -7.65 -10.51
N ASP A 124 16.67 -8.26 -11.36
CA ASP A 124 15.73 -7.55 -12.26
C ASP A 124 14.36 -7.29 -11.60
N ALA A 125 14.26 -7.48 -10.27
CA ALA A 125 13.07 -7.16 -9.50
C ALA A 125 12.81 -5.64 -9.49
N ILE A 126 11.55 -5.27 -9.40
CA ILE A 126 11.11 -3.87 -9.25
C ILE A 126 10.45 -3.72 -7.88
N VAL A 127 10.71 -2.60 -7.23
CA VAL A 127 10.06 -2.23 -5.97
C VAL A 127 8.96 -1.20 -6.27
N PHE A 128 7.72 -1.50 -5.90
CA PHE A 128 6.60 -0.58 -5.99
C PHE A 128 6.34 0.00 -4.60
N CYS A 129 6.28 1.32 -4.51
CA CYS A 129 5.96 2.03 -3.27
C CYS A 129 4.73 2.91 -3.49
N SER A 130 3.61 2.51 -2.92
CA SER A 130 2.33 3.20 -3.10
C SER A 130 2.02 4.07 -1.88
N GLN A 131 1.54 5.29 -2.11
CA GLN A 131 1.23 6.26 -1.05
C GLN A 131 0.22 7.30 -1.50
N GLY A 132 -0.34 8.04 -0.55
CA GLY A 132 -1.21 9.19 -0.84
C GLY A 132 -0.42 10.47 -1.16
N GLU A 133 -1.07 11.44 -1.80
CA GLU A 133 -0.44 12.73 -2.12
C GLU A 133 -0.02 13.50 -0.87
N SER A 134 -0.76 13.38 0.23
CA SER A 134 -0.39 14.03 1.49
C SER A 134 0.92 13.50 2.08
N SER A 135 1.25 12.25 1.80
CA SER A 135 2.51 11.63 2.23
C SER A 135 3.72 12.31 1.61
N LEU A 136 3.57 12.96 0.44
CA LEU A 136 4.65 13.70 -0.20
C LEU A 136 5.07 14.94 0.59
N SER A 137 4.25 15.41 1.51
CA SER A 137 4.60 16.54 2.40
C SER A 137 5.55 16.13 3.53
N GLU A 138 5.76 14.83 3.73
CA GLU A 138 6.68 14.32 4.76
C GLU A 138 8.13 14.35 4.29
N GLY A 139 9.03 14.92 5.10
CA GLY A 139 10.44 15.11 4.74
C GLY A 139 11.13 13.81 4.32
N TYR A 140 10.88 12.70 5.02
CA TYR A 140 11.49 11.41 4.69
C TYR A 140 10.99 10.80 3.36
N CYS A 141 9.84 11.22 2.84
CA CYS A 141 9.42 10.87 1.50
C CYS A 141 10.30 11.55 0.44
N TYR A 142 10.58 12.84 0.62
CA TYR A 142 11.51 13.58 -0.24
C TYR A 142 12.91 12.96 -0.20
N GLU A 143 13.41 12.64 0.99
CA GLU A 143 14.71 11.98 1.16
C GLU A 143 14.78 10.65 0.41
N ALA A 144 13.69 9.84 0.50
CA ALA A 144 13.59 8.57 -0.20
C ALA A 144 13.62 8.73 -1.72
N ILE A 145 12.84 9.70 -2.26
CA ILE A 145 12.75 9.97 -3.69
C ILE A 145 14.10 10.51 -4.21
N ILE A 146 14.69 11.49 -3.52
CA ILE A 146 16.02 12.05 -3.88
C ILE A 146 17.09 10.94 -3.85
N GLY A 147 17.10 10.09 -2.82
CA GLY A 147 18.02 8.97 -2.71
C GLY A 147 17.85 7.96 -3.83
N ALA A 148 16.62 7.63 -4.17
CA ALA A 148 16.30 6.70 -5.25
C ALA A 148 16.73 7.23 -6.61
N ASP A 149 16.45 8.51 -6.90
CA ASP A 149 16.85 9.16 -8.16
C ASP A 149 18.38 9.25 -8.28
N ARG A 150 19.05 9.77 -7.26
CA ARG A 150 20.51 9.90 -7.25
C ARG A 150 21.23 8.57 -7.50
N GLU A 151 20.70 7.48 -6.95
CA GLU A 151 21.29 6.17 -7.07
C GLU A 151 20.71 5.35 -8.23
N GLN A 152 19.76 5.91 -8.99
CA GLN A 152 19.07 5.24 -10.10
C GLN A 152 18.56 3.86 -9.69
N LEU A 153 17.76 3.82 -8.60
CA LEU A 153 17.24 2.60 -8.01
C LEU A 153 16.00 2.07 -8.76
N PRO A 154 15.79 0.75 -8.82
CA PRO A 154 14.64 0.14 -9.47
C PRO A 154 13.38 0.25 -8.60
N VAL A 155 12.93 1.46 -8.30
CA VAL A 155 11.73 1.75 -7.51
C VAL A 155 10.76 2.62 -8.28
N ILE A 156 9.47 2.30 -8.17
CA ILE A 156 8.37 3.08 -8.74
C ILE A 156 7.53 3.61 -7.58
N PHE A 157 7.50 4.94 -7.41
CA PHE A 157 6.62 5.60 -6.47
C PHE A 157 5.25 5.83 -7.12
N VAL A 158 4.20 5.26 -6.53
CA VAL A 158 2.82 5.38 -7.00
C VAL A 158 2.07 6.30 -6.06
N VAL A 159 1.67 7.47 -6.56
CA VAL A 159 0.95 8.47 -5.77
C VAL A 159 -0.54 8.42 -6.08
N GLN A 160 -1.35 8.09 -5.10
CA GLN A 160 -2.80 8.08 -5.19
C GLN A 160 -3.34 9.43 -4.72
N ASP A 161 -3.57 10.31 -5.69
CA ASP A 161 -4.02 11.68 -5.45
C ASP A 161 -5.55 11.75 -5.47
N ASN A 162 -6.16 11.94 -4.30
CA ASN A 162 -7.58 12.18 -4.16
C ASN A 162 -7.92 13.66 -3.88
N GLY A 163 -6.91 14.53 -3.89
CA GLY A 163 -7.04 15.97 -3.68
C GLY A 163 -7.15 16.41 -2.22
N TYR A 164 -7.12 15.48 -1.26
CA TYR A 164 -7.29 15.77 0.15
C TYR A 164 -6.44 14.88 1.07
N GLY A 165 -5.80 15.49 2.06
CA GLY A 165 -5.26 14.81 3.23
C GLY A 165 -6.23 14.97 4.40
N ILE A 166 -7.05 13.94 4.68
CA ILE A 166 -8.17 13.99 5.64
C ILE A 166 -9.14 15.09 5.24
N SER A 167 -9.06 16.27 5.87
CA SER A 167 -9.90 17.45 5.60
C SER A 167 -9.18 18.61 4.93
N VAL A 168 -7.86 18.47 4.71
CA VAL A 168 -7.02 19.54 4.14
C VAL A 168 -6.91 19.36 2.63
N PRO A 169 -7.34 20.34 1.81
CA PRO A 169 -7.15 20.29 0.37
C PRO A 169 -5.67 20.24 -0.01
N LYS A 170 -5.34 19.49 -1.07
CA LYS A 170 -3.96 19.34 -1.56
C LYS A 170 -3.22 20.67 -1.73
N LYS A 171 -3.89 21.70 -2.27
CA LYS A 171 -3.32 23.05 -2.47
C LYS A 171 -2.81 23.72 -1.19
N ASP A 172 -3.30 23.27 -0.03
CA ASP A 172 -2.94 23.84 1.28
C ASP A 172 -1.92 22.94 2.02
N GLN A 173 -1.50 21.81 1.41
CA GLN A 173 -0.61 20.83 2.03
C GLN A 173 0.84 20.91 1.55
N SER A 174 1.05 21.19 0.27
CA SER A 174 2.38 21.19 -0.34
C SER A 174 2.59 22.43 -1.20
N ALA A 175 3.83 22.88 -1.31
CA ALA A 175 4.24 23.85 -2.30
C ALA A 175 4.04 23.28 -3.71
N ASN A 176 3.65 24.16 -4.64
CA ASN A 176 3.55 23.84 -6.08
C ASN A 176 4.94 23.71 -6.70
#